data_71582b2f1d47212c0a190cf5bf01d7a8
#
_entry.id   71582b2f1d47212c0a190cf5bf01d7a8
#
_cell.length_a   1.000
_cell.length_b   1.000
_cell.length_c   1.000
_cell.angle_alpha   90.00
_cell.angle_beta   90.00
_cell.angle_gamma   90.00
#
_symmetry.space_group_name_H-M   'P 1'
#
loop_
_entity.id
_entity.type
_entity.pdbx_description
1 polymer ?
#
loop_
_entity_poly.entity_id
_entity_poly.type
_entity_poly.pdbx_seq_one_letter_code
_entity_poly.pdbx_strand_id
1 'polypeptide(L)'
;MSAVDRRSRAIAVVAHCLLNQNTVVKPLASHGGVVTSLVDFLARQGYGLIQLPCPEAIYLGMRRWWMSREQYDTESYREFSRRLLEPYVKLLAELTQDGCAYVVLGVRGSPSCAVETTTSNPSWSGEPRADKHPPSVKVSSRGVFMEELMGMLEERRLPPPLAVLDIDHREVSEKGLPEELVRTLSRKTQQ
;
A
#
# COMPACT_ATOMS: atom_id res chain seq x y z
N MET A 1 23.24 21.03 -28.16
CA MET A 1 22.38 19.79 -28.11
C MET A 1 21.39 19.99 -26.98
N SER A 2 20.08 20.05 -27.25
CA SER A 2 19.07 20.08 -26.20
C SER A 2 19.05 18.73 -25.50
N ALA A 3 19.07 18.71 -24.17
CA ALA A 3 18.94 17.48 -23.40
C ALA A 3 17.55 16.87 -23.65
N VAL A 4 17.50 15.60 -24.01
CA VAL A 4 16.24 14.87 -24.18
C VAL A 4 15.76 14.41 -22.80
N ASP A 5 14.55 14.79 -22.40
CA ASP A 5 13.92 14.30 -21.19
C ASP A 5 13.61 12.79 -21.34
N ARG A 6 14.17 11.98 -20.43
CA ARG A 6 14.01 10.51 -20.42
C ARG A 6 13.06 10.00 -19.33
N ARG A 7 12.34 10.90 -18.66
CA ARG A 7 11.39 10.49 -17.60
C ARG A 7 10.27 9.63 -18.18
N SER A 8 9.98 8.54 -17.52
CA SER A 8 8.88 7.63 -17.91
C SER A 8 7.49 8.19 -17.64
N ARG A 9 7.38 9.17 -16.72
CA ARG A 9 6.13 9.75 -16.22
C ARG A 9 5.15 8.73 -15.64
N ALA A 10 5.66 7.59 -15.17
CA ALA A 10 4.89 6.55 -14.52
C ALA A 10 5.36 6.35 -13.09
N ILE A 11 4.42 6.32 -12.16
CA ILE A 11 4.68 6.24 -10.72
C ILE A 11 3.89 5.10 -10.11
N ALA A 12 4.53 4.31 -9.27
CA ALA A 12 3.87 3.38 -8.37
C ALA A 12 3.96 3.93 -6.93
N VAL A 13 2.81 4.24 -6.35
CA VAL A 13 2.65 4.57 -4.92
C VAL A 13 2.49 3.24 -4.18
N VAL A 14 3.46 2.89 -3.35
CA VAL A 14 3.62 1.53 -2.83
C VAL A 14 3.55 1.53 -1.30
N ALA A 15 2.73 0.65 -0.73
CA ALA A 15 2.67 0.43 0.71
C ALA A 15 4.05 0.02 1.26
N HIS A 16 4.41 0.53 2.43
CA HIS A 16 5.73 0.37 3.03
C HIS A 16 6.23 -1.08 3.05
N CYS A 17 5.37 -2.00 3.49
CA CYS A 17 5.73 -3.40 3.69
C CYS A 17 6.14 -4.14 2.41
N LEU A 18 5.74 -3.66 1.23
CA LEU A 18 6.16 -4.24 -0.05
C LEU A 18 7.63 -3.93 -0.36
N LEU A 19 8.13 -2.80 0.15
CA LEU A 19 9.50 -2.33 -0.02
C LEU A 19 10.36 -2.49 1.25
N ASN A 20 9.76 -2.91 2.38
CA ASN A 20 10.48 -3.19 3.62
C ASN A 20 9.70 -4.15 4.53
N GLN A 21 9.92 -5.44 4.34
CA GLN A 21 9.29 -6.50 5.13
C GLN A 21 9.70 -6.51 6.61
N ASN A 22 10.79 -5.82 7.00
CA ASN A 22 11.19 -5.72 8.40
C ASN A 22 10.15 -4.99 9.27
N THR A 23 9.24 -4.23 8.66
CA THR A 23 8.16 -3.53 9.36
C THR A 23 6.86 -4.30 9.44
N VAL A 24 6.76 -5.46 8.80
CA VAL A 24 5.57 -6.33 8.87
C VAL A 24 5.40 -6.84 10.31
N VAL A 25 4.16 -6.89 10.76
CA VAL A 25 3.83 -7.43 12.08
C VAL A 25 4.24 -8.90 12.19
N LYS A 26 4.88 -9.27 13.29
CA LYS A 26 5.38 -10.64 13.51
C LYS A 26 4.22 -11.64 13.68
N PRO A 27 4.29 -12.84 13.10
CA PRO A 27 5.37 -13.42 12.27
C PRO A 27 5.04 -13.37 10.75
N LEU A 28 4.35 -12.36 10.24
CA LEU A 28 3.68 -12.36 8.93
C LEU A 28 4.59 -12.03 7.74
N ALA A 29 5.85 -11.62 7.96
CA ALA A 29 6.79 -11.36 6.87
C ALA A 29 7.07 -12.63 6.05
N SER A 30 7.06 -12.51 4.72
CA SER A 30 7.31 -13.62 3.79
C SER A 30 8.57 -13.44 2.93
N HIS A 31 9.23 -12.29 3.06
CA HIS A 31 10.48 -11.97 2.37
C HIS A 31 11.51 -11.41 3.36
N GLY A 32 12.79 -11.57 3.05
CA GLY A 32 13.87 -11.11 3.93
C GLY A 32 14.03 -9.58 3.99
N GLY A 33 13.59 -8.86 2.96
CA GLY A 33 13.73 -7.41 2.87
C GLY A 33 12.62 -6.80 2.04
N VAL A 34 12.76 -6.77 0.73
CA VAL A 34 11.75 -6.27 -0.22
C VAL A 34 11.03 -7.42 -0.91
N VAL A 35 9.86 -7.19 -1.47
CA VAL A 35 9.21 -8.11 -2.41
C VAL A 35 9.92 -7.95 -3.77
N THR A 36 11.06 -8.62 -3.92
CA THR A 36 12.03 -8.41 -5.01
C THR A 36 11.40 -8.55 -6.38
N SER A 37 10.57 -9.58 -6.61
CA SER A 37 9.90 -9.80 -7.90
C SER A 37 9.00 -8.63 -8.30
N LEU A 38 8.32 -7.98 -7.33
CA LEU A 38 7.50 -6.81 -7.58
C LEU A 38 8.38 -5.60 -7.94
N VAL A 39 9.44 -5.36 -7.18
CA VAL A 39 10.35 -4.22 -7.42
C VAL A 39 11.02 -4.34 -8.77
N ASP A 40 11.55 -5.51 -9.10
CA ASP A 40 12.19 -5.79 -10.39
C ASP A 40 11.21 -5.61 -11.56
N PHE A 41 9.98 -6.09 -11.40
CA PHE A 41 8.94 -5.91 -12.40
C PHE A 41 8.62 -4.43 -12.62
N LEU A 42 8.33 -3.67 -11.54
CA LEU A 42 8.01 -2.25 -11.65
C LEU A 42 9.16 -1.44 -12.27
N ALA A 43 10.40 -1.74 -11.88
CA ALA A 43 11.57 -1.09 -12.44
C ALA A 43 11.72 -1.36 -13.95
N ARG A 44 11.54 -2.63 -14.39
CA ARG A 44 11.56 -3.00 -15.82
C ARG A 44 10.42 -2.35 -16.62
N GLN A 45 9.26 -2.11 -15.98
CA GLN A 45 8.16 -1.39 -16.59
C GLN A 45 8.34 0.14 -16.56
N GLY A 46 9.45 0.63 -16.00
CA GLY A 46 9.80 2.04 -15.95
C GLY A 46 9.03 2.85 -14.90
N TYR A 47 8.48 2.22 -13.86
CA TYR A 47 7.85 2.95 -12.76
C TYR A 47 8.89 3.58 -11.84
N GLY A 48 8.74 4.87 -11.53
CA GLY A 48 9.33 5.48 -10.34
C GLY A 48 8.54 5.06 -9.09
N LEU A 49 9.22 4.77 -7.98
CA LEU A 49 8.55 4.28 -6.77
C LEU A 49 8.42 5.39 -5.72
N ILE A 50 7.21 5.59 -5.22
CA ILE A 50 6.93 6.37 -4.01
C ILE A 50 6.57 5.39 -2.90
N GLN A 51 7.49 5.18 -1.97
CA GLN A 51 7.23 4.38 -0.77
C GLN A 51 6.42 5.18 0.24
N LEU A 52 5.22 4.72 0.55
CA LEU A 52 4.45 5.28 1.66
C LEU A 52 5.11 4.89 3.01
N PRO A 53 4.97 5.71 4.05
CA PRO A 53 5.43 5.35 5.39
C PRO A 53 4.60 4.20 5.98
N CYS A 54 5.16 3.44 6.93
CA CYS A 54 4.38 2.42 7.65
C CYS A 54 3.57 3.08 8.77
N PRO A 55 2.25 3.25 8.63
CA PRO A 55 1.46 3.94 9.64
C PRO A 55 1.40 3.16 10.95
N GLU A 56 1.33 1.83 10.87
CA GLU A 56 1.28 0.96 12.04
C GLU A 56 2.58 0.98 12.85
N ALA A 57 3.75 0.88 12.18
CA ALA A 57 5.03 0.88 12.86
C ALA A 57 5.35 2.23 13.51
N ILE A 58 4.93 3.33 12.89
CA ILE A 58 5.15 4.67 13.41
C ILE A 58 4.19 4.98 14.57
N TYR A 59 2.92 4.57 14.48
CA TYR A 59 1.90 4.86 15.49
C TYR A 59 2.01 3.94 16.71
N LEU A 60 2.17 2.62 16.50
CA LEU A 60 2.13 1.60 17.56
C LEU A 60 3.50 1.02 17.89
N GLY A 61 4.51 1.26 17.05
CA GLY A 61 5.83 0.67 17.21
C GLY A 61 5.93 -0.78 16.70
N MET A 62 7.15 -1.34 16.82
CA MET A 62 7.48 -2.66 16.28
C MET A 62 6.99 -3.84 17.14
N ARG A 63 6.50 -3.57 18.35
CA ARG A 63 5.93 -4.57 19.28
C ARG A 63 4.41 -4.63 19.24
N ARG A 64 3.80 -4.03 18.19
CA ARG A 64 2.35 -4.03 18.04
C ARG A 64 1.79 -5.44 17.84
N TRP A 65 0.54 -5.59 18.25
CA TRP A 65 -0.24 -6.79 18.03
C TRP A 65 -0.77 -6.86 16.60
N TRP A 66 -1.19 -8.03 16.22
CA TRP A 66 -2.00 -8.27 15.03
C TRP A 66 -3.41 -7.75 15.29
N MET A 67 -3.87 -6.78 14.51
CA MET A 67 -5.12 -6.04 14.74
C MET A 67 -6.04 -6.15 13.52
N SER A 68 -7.35 -5.93 13.75
CA SER A 68 -8.37 -5.79 12.71
C SER A 68 -8.55 -4.33 12.28
N ARG A 69 -9.29 -4.10 11.19
CA ARG A 69 -9.58 -2.77 10.68
C ARG A 69 -10.24 -1.87 11.74
N GLU A 70 -11.19 -2.40 12.49
CA GLU A 70 -11.96 -1.67 13.50
C GLU A 70 -11.08 -1.11 14.63
N GLN A 71 -9.97 -1.79 14.95
CA GLN A 71 -9.03 -1.33 15.96
C GLN A 71 -8.15 -0.16 15.46
N TYR A 72 -7.99 -0.01 14.14
CA TYR A 72 -7.36 1.15 13.52
C TYR A 72 -8.36 2.24 13.16
N ASP A 73 -9.65 1.94 13.06
CA ASP A 73 -10.69 2.88 12.66
C ASP A 73 -11.09 3.80 13.82
N THR A 74 -10.15 4.62 14.24
CA THR A 74 -10.32 5.63 15.28
C THR A 74 -10.03 7.01 14.72
N GLU A 75 -10.68 8.05 15.24
CA GLU A 75 -10.45 9.43 14.84
C GLU A 75 -8.96 9.82 14.94
N SER A 76 -8.32 9.46 16.06
CA SER A 76 -6.90 9.76 16.28
C SER A 76 -5.98 9.09 15.26
N TYR A 77 -6.26 7.85 14.84
CA TYR A 77 -5.45 7.15 13.84
C TYR A 77 -5.70 7.70 12.43
N ARG A 78 -6.93 8.08 12.11
CA ARG A 78 -7.26 8.74 10.84
C ARG A 78 -6.56 10.09 10.72
N GLU A 79 -6.64 10.92 11.75
CA GLU A 79 -5.94 12.21 11.78
C GLU A 79 -4.41 12.05 11.66
N PHE A 80 -3.84 11.10 12.41
CA PHE A 80 -2.42 10.75 12.29
C PHE A 80 -2.07 10.30 10.87
N SER A 81 -2.88 9.44 10.25
CA SER A 81 -2.69 8.95 8.89
C SER A 81 -2.69 10.08 7.87
N ARG A 82 -3.62 11.03 7.98
CA ARG A 82 -3.68 12.21 7.12
C ARG A 82 -2.43 13.08 7.24
N ARG A 83 -1.97 13.34 8.47
CA ARG A 83 -0.70 14.09 8.69
C ARG A 83 0.50 13.39 8.06
N LEU A 84 0.55 12.08 8.19
CA LEU A 84 1.63 11.26 7.65
C LEU A 84 1.61 11.22 6.11
N LEU A 85 0.43 11.25 5.49
CA LEU A 85 0.23 11.22 4.04
C LEU A 85 0.41 12.58 3.36
N GLU A 86 0.24 13.67 4.08
CA GLU A 86 0.22 15.04 3.52
C GLU A 86 1.41 15.35 2.60
N PRO A 87 2.70 15.08 2.95
CA PRO A 87 3.83 15.34 2.05
C PRO A 87 3.79 14.51 0.77
N TYR A 88 3.29 13.27 0.85
CA TYR A 88 3.20 12.37 -0.30
C TYR A 88 2.09 12.78 -1.28
N VAL A 89 0.95 13.21 -0.75
CA VAL A 89 -0.16 13.73 -1.55
C VAL A 89 0.23 15.04 -2.24
N LYS A 90 0.99 15.92 -1.56
CA LYS A 90 1.54 17.14 -2.17
C LYS A 90 2.51 16.80 -3.31
N LEU A 91 3.47 15.91 -3.07
CA LEU A 91 4.40 15.46 -4.10
C LEU A 91 3.67 14.87 -5.31
N LEU A 92 2.65 14.03 -5.04
CA LEU A 92 1.89 13.40 -6.12
C LEU A 92 1.09 14.42 -6.93
N ALA A 93 0.57 15.48 -6.28
CA ALA A 93 -0.08 16.59 -6.96
C ALA A 93 0.87 17.30 -7.94
N GLU A 94 2.08 17.64 -7.52
CA GLU A 94 3.11 18.24 -8.37
C GLU A 94 3.46 17.32 -9.55
N LEU A 95 3.68 16.03 -9.28
CA LEU A 95 4.02 15.07 -10.32
C LEU A 95 2.90 14.87 -11.35
N THR A 96 1.64 14.87 -10.92
CA THR A 96 0.50 14.75 -11.84
C THR A 96 0.29 16.01 -12.67
N GLN A 97 0.58 17.19 -12.12
CA GLN A 97 0.61 18.46 -12.88
C GLN A 97 1.70 18.45 -13.94
N ASP A 98 2.87 17.81 -13.67
CA ASP A 98 3.95 17.61 -14.67
C ASP A 98 3.63 16.44 -15.66
N GLY A 99 2.41 15.91 -15.67
CA GLY A 99 1.94 14.89 -16.59
C GLY A 99 2.31 13.45 -16.22
N CYS A 100 2.68 13.20 -14.97
CA CYS A 100 2.87 11.82 -14.49
C CYS A 100 1.52 11.13 -14.24
N ALA A 101 1.43 9.87 -14.64
CA ALA A 101 0.35 8.96 -14.24
C ALA A 101 0.82 8.03 -13.12
N TYR A 102 -0.09 7.53 -12.30
CA TYR A 102 0.27 6.71 -11.17
C TYR A 102 -0.68 5.53 -10.93
N VAL A 103 -0.15 4.53 -10.22
CA VAL A 103 -0.90 3.38 -9.68
C VAL A 103 -0.72 3.35 -8.16
N VAL A 104 -1.65 2.72 -7.44
CA VAL A 104 -1.58 2.55 -5.98
C VAL A 104 -1.54 1.06 -5.66
N LEU A 105 -0.51 0.63 -4.91
CA LEU A 105 -0.29 -0.75 -4.53
C LEU A 105 -0.38 -0.91 -3.02
N GLY A 106 -1.44 -1.60 -2.57
CA GLY A 106 -1.70 -1.94 -1.18
C GLY A 106 -1.21 -3.33 -0.79
N VAL A 107 -1.48 -3.72 0.46
CA VAL A 107 -1.15 -5.05 0.99
C VAL A 107 -2.45 -5.79 1.29
N ARG A 108 -2.70 -6.89 0.59
CA ARG A 108 -3.90 -7.70 0.73
C ARG A 108 -4.11 -8.16 2.18
N GLY A 109 -5.28 -7.89 2.71
CA GLY A 109 -5.66 -8.29 4.07
C GLY A 109 -5.11 -7.38 5.16
N SER A 110 -4.32 -6.34 4.84
CA SER A 110 -3.85 -5.39 5.84
C SER A 110 -5.00 -4.52 6.36
N PRO A 111 -5.17 -4.38 7.69
CA PRO A 111 -6.22 -3.54 8.27
C PRO A 111 -6.00 -2.03 8.03
N SER A 112 -4.77 -1.64 7.71
CA SER A 112 -4.40 -0.25 7.43
C SER A 112 -4.07 -0.01 5.95
N CYS A 113 -3.34 -0.93 5.30
CA CYS A 113 -2.72 -0.70 4.00
C CYS A 113 -3.36 -1.48 2.83
N ALA A 114 -4.49 -2.17 3.02
CA ALA A 114 -5.24 -2.78 1.92
C ALA A 114 -5.96 -1.72 1.09
N VAL A 115 -6.10 -1.96 -0.23
CA VAL A 115 -6.86 -1.09 -1.15
C VAL A 115 -8.14 -1.74 -1.66
N GLU A 116 -8.23 -3.09 -1.61
CA GLU A 116 -9.38 -3.87 -2.07
C GLU A 116 -9.94 -4.79 -0.99
N THR A 117 -9.06 -5.47 -0.24
CA THR A 117 -9.47 -6.52 0.70
C THR A 117 -8.74 -6.36 2.02
N THR A 118 -9.48 -6.04 3.08
CA THR A 118 -8.96 -5.89 4.45
C THR A 118 -9.40 -7.01 5.38
N THR A 119 -8.78 -7.07 6.56
CA THR A 119 -9.16 -7.99 7.64
C THR A 119 -10.03 -7.25 8.66
N SER A 120 -11.23 -7.79 8.92
CA SER A 120 -12.24 -7.23 9.82
C SER A 120 -12.57 -8.21 10.94
N ASN A 121 -12.76 -7.70 12.14
CA ASN A 121 -13.36 -8.40 13.28
C ASN A 121 -13.99 -7.40 14.25
N PRO A 122 -15.28 -7.03 14.07
CA PRO A 122 -15.95 -6.04 14.90
C PRO A 122 -16.07 -6.43 16.36
N SER A 123 -15.98 -7.73 16.68
CA SER A 123 -16.08 -8.22 18.06
C SER A 123 -14.74 -8.31 18.79
N TRP A 124 -13.64 -7.97 18.13
CA TRP A 124 -12.32 -8.08 18.74
C TRP A 124 -11.99 -6.85 19.60
N SER A 125 -12.20 -7.00 20.90
CA SER A 125 -11.89 -5.98 21.90
C SER A 125 -11.73 -6.63 23.29
N GLY A 126 -11.26 -5.87 24.28
CA GLY A 126 -11.14 -6.32 25.67
C GLY A 126 -9.89 -7.16 25.93
N GLU A 127 -10.01 -8.17 26.75
CA GLU A 127 -8.90 -9.04 27.13
C GLU A 127 -8.33 -9.81 25.93
N PRO A 128 -6.98 -9.98 25.88
CA PRO A 128 -6.37 -10.92 24.94
C PRO A 128 -6.91 -12.34 25.19
N ARG A 129 -7.56 -12.90 24.20
CA ARG A 129 -8.13 -14.26 24.32
C ARG A 129 -7.04 -15.32 24.22
N ALA A 130 -7.26 -16.45 24.91
CA ALA A 130 -6.38 -17.61 24.83
C ALA A 130 -6.38 -18.28 23.45
N ASP A 131 -7.43 -18.07 22.67
CA ASP A 131 -7.55 -18.52 21.28
C ASP A 131 -6.55 -17.74 20.44
N LYS A 132 -5.59 -18.44 19.90
CA LYS A 132 -4.43 -17.88 19.20
C LYS A 132 -4.77 -17.00 18.00
N HIS A 133 -6.01 -17.07 17.49
CA HIS A 133 -6.48 -16.30 16.35
C HIS A 133 -7.98 -16.04 16.49
N PRO A 134 -8.39 -14.82 16.89
CA PRO A 134 -9.80 -14.49 16.79
C PRO A 134 -10.22 -14.65 15.33
N PRO A 135 -11.43 -15.16 15.07
CA PRO A 135 -11.93 -15.34 13.71
C PRO A 135 -12.05 -13.97 13.04
N SER A 136 -11.05 -13.63 12.25
CA SER A 136 -11.09 -12.45 11.41
C SER A 136 -11.53 -12.85 10.01
N VAL A 137 -12.38 -12.03 9.40
CA VAL A 137 -12.91 -12.25 8.07
C VAL A 137 -12.27 -11.25 7.11
N LYS A 138 -11.92 -11.71 5.91
CA LYS A 138 -11.54 -10.80 4.83
C LYS A 138 -12.81 -10.18 4.25
N VAL A 139 -12.86 -8.88 4.20
CA VAL A 139 -13.96 -8.10 3.64
C VAL A 139 -13.49 -7.23 2.48
N SER A 140 -14.37 -7.01 1.50
CA SER A 140 -14.11 -6.09 0.39
C SER A 140 -14.24 -4.65 0.91
N SER A 141 -13.15 -4.12 1.41
CA SER A 141 -13.02 -2.76 1.92
C SER A 141 -11.55 -2.36 1.95
N ARG A 142 -11.29 -1.06 2.00
CA ARG A 142 -9.94 -0.52 2.20
C ARG A 142 -9.52 -0.61 3.67
N GLY A 143 -8.22 -0.72 3.90
CA GLY A 143 -7.62 -0.44 5.20
C GLY A 143 -7.63 1.06 5.48
N VAL A 144 -7.65 1.43 6.76
CA VAL A 144 -7.91 2.82 7.20
C VAL A 144 -6.92 3.83 6.62
N PHE A 145 -5.63 3.50 6.54
CA PHE A 145 -4.61 4.39 5.98
C PHE A 145 -4.79 4.63 4.48
N MET A 146 -5.12 3.58 3.73
CA MET A 146 -5.37 3.72 2.29
C MET A 146 -6.71 4.39 1.99
N GLU A 147 -7.69 4.24 2.87
CA GLU A 147 -8.94 4.99 2.78
C GLU A 147 -8.69 6.49 2.91
N GLU A 148 -7.87 6.91 3.90
CA GLU A 148 -7.46 8.32 4.04
C GLU A 148 -6.65 8.81 2.84
N LEU A 149 -5.72 8.00 2.31
CA LEU A 149 -4.99 8.36 1.09
C LEU A 149 -5.95 8.66 -0.06
N MET A 150 -6.87 7.74 -0.36
CA MET A 150 -7.81 7.92 -1.48
C MET A 150 -8.70 9.13 -1.28
N GLY A 151 -9.21 9.36 -0.04
CA GLY A 151 -9.99 10.55 0.29
C GLY A 151 -9.21 11.85 0.09
N MET A 152 -7.93 11.90 0.51
CA MET A 152 -7.08 13.08 0.30
C MET A 152 -6.77 13.35 -1.18
N LEU A 153 -6.63 12.31 -2.00
CA LEU A 153 -6.45 12.46 -3.45
C LEU A 153 -7.71 13.06 -4.11
N GLU A 154 -8.89 12.59 -3.70
CA GLU A 154 -10.19 13.10 -4.17
C GLU A 154 -10.42 14.56 -3.72
N GLU A 155 -10.19 14.88 -2.45
CA GLU A 155 -10.30 16.24 -1.90
C GLU A 155 -9.44 17.26 -2.66
N ARG A 156 -8.25 16.83 -3.08
CA ARG A 156 -7.33 17.65 -3.89
C ARG A 156 -7.61 17.58 -5.39
N ARG A 157 -8.62 16.83 -5.81
CA ARG A 157 -9.00 16.65 -7.22
C ARG A 157 -7.86 16.17 -8.10
N LEU A 158 -7.01 15.28 -7.58
CA LEU A 158 -5.99 14.64 -8.40
C LEU A 158 -6.64 13.74 -9.46
N PRO A 159 -6.00 13.55 -10.63
CA PRO A 159 -6.42 12.53 -11.58
C PRO A 159 -6.53 11.16 -10.87
N PRO A 160 -7.52 10.33 -11.20
CA PRO A 160 -7.63 9.01 -10.59
C PRO A 160 -6.41 8.15 -10.93
N PRO A 161 -5.98 7.25 -10.03
CA PRO A 161 -4.92 6.30 -10.33
C PRO A 161 -5.33 5.39 -11.51
N LEU A 162 -4.38 5.02 -12.36
CA LEU A 162 -4.61 4.10 -13.49
C LEU A 162 -5.00 2.70 -13.02
N ALA A 163 -4.52 2.29 -11.86
CA ALA A 163 -4.88 1.05 -11.20
C ALA A 163 -4.71 1.17 -9.69
N VAL A 164 -5.54 0.44 -8.95
CA VAL A 164 -5.48 0.31 -7.49
C VAL A 164 -5.54 -1.19 -7.20
N LEU A 165 -4.46 -1.78 -6.67
CA LEU A 165 -4.31 -3.23 -6.54
C LEU A 165 -3.73 -3.62 -5.20
N ASP A 166 -4.24 -4.71 -4.62
CA ASP A 166 -3.62 -5.35 -3.46
C ASP A 166 -2.59 -6.40 -3.87
N ILE A 167 -1.46 -6.38 -3.20
CA ILE A 167 -0.40 -7.38 -3.32
C ILE A 167 -0.48 -8.33 -2.12
N ASP A 168 -0.70 -9.61 -2.39
CA ASP A 168 -0.49 -10.67 -1.40
C ASP A 168 0.98 -11.11 -1.43
N HIS A 169 1.82 -10.50 -0.58
CA HIS A 169 3.25 -10.76 -0.57
C HIS A 169 3.61 -12.22 -0.22
N ARG A 170 2.71 -12.98 0.43
CA ARG A 170 2.90 -14.41 0.71
C ARG A 170 2.68 -15.21 -0.55
N GLU A 171 1.58 -14.95 -1.27
CA GLU A 171 1.31 -15.60 -2.55
C GLU A 171 2.42 -15.31 -3.56
N VAL A 172 2.90 -14.06 -3.61
CA VAL A 172 4.03 -13.67 -4.45
C VAL A 172 5.31 -14.43 -4.09
N SER A 173 5.55 -14.71 -2.79
CA SER A 173 6.70 -15.52 -2.33
C SER A 173 6.60 -16.97 -2.80
N GLU A 174 5.40 -17.53 -2.87
CA GLU A 174 5.15 -18.93 -3.20
C GLU A 174 5.02 -19.19 -4.70
N LYS A 175 4.33 -18.30 -5.41
CA LYS A 175 3.89 -18.51 -6.80
C LYS A 175 4.42 -17.48 -7.79
N GLY A 176 5.12 -16.43 -7.31
CA GLY A 176 5.49 -15.28 -8.14
C GLY A 176 4.36 -14.26 -8.32
N LEU A 177 4.58 -13.30 -9.21
CA LEU A 177 3.58 -12.24 -9.47
C LEU A 177 2.35 -12.81 -10.19
N PRO A 178 1.12 -12.48 -9.74
CA PRO A 178 -0.10 -12.88 -10.44
C PRO A 178 -0.14 -12.34 -11.87
N GLU A 179 -0.60 -13.15 -12.83
CA GLU A 179 -0.71 -12.75 -14.24
C GLU A 179 -1.57 -11.51 -14.46
N GLU A 180 -2.66 -11.39 -13.70
CA GLU A 180 -3.54 -10.22 -13.75
C GLU A 180 -2.82 -8.93 -13.37
N LEU A 181 -2.01 -8.98 -12.31
CA LEU A 181 -1.18 -7.86 -11.88
C LEU A 181 -0.18 -7.49 -12.98
N VAL A 182 0.52 -8.49 -13.53
CA VAL A 182 1.48 -8.28 -14.61
C VAL A 182 0.78 -7.64 -15.81
N ARG A 183 -0.36 -8.14 -16.22
CA ARG A 183 -1.14 -7.60 -17.35
C ARG A 183 -1.58 -6.15 -17.09
N THR A 184 -2.09 -5.85 -15.89
CA THR A 184 -2.62 -4.54 -15.53
C THR A 184 -1.53 -3.48 -15.45
N LEU A 185 -0.35 -3.83 -14.90
CA LEU A 185 0.75 -2.91 -14.70
C LEU A 185 1.77 -2.91 -15.86
N SER A 186 1.66 -3.83 -16.82
CA SER A 186 2.53 -3.81 -18.00
C SER A 186 2.24 -2.59 -18.87
N ARG A 187 3.28 -1.79 -19.09
CA ARG A 187 3.23 -0.65 -19.99
C ARG A 187 3.66 -1.09 -21.39
N LYS A 188 2.87 -0.72 -22.39
CA LYS A 188 3.35 -0.87 -23.77
C LYS A 188 4.60 -0.02 -23.90
N THR A 189 5.72 -0.65 -24.20
CA THR A 189 6.98 0.04 -24.50
C THR A 189 6.69 1.03 -25.63
N GLN A 190 6.68 2.31 -25.32
CA GLN A 190 6.70 3.32 -26.38
C GLN A 190 8.09 3.22 -27.01
N GLN A 191 8.13 2.64 -28.19
CA GLN A 191 9.28 2.65 -29.11
C GLN A 191 9.47 4.07 -29.65
#